data_a866dc7e06139379ab9a2714fa96af81
#
_entry.id   a866dc7e06139379ab9a2714fa96af81
#
_cell.length_a   1.000
_cell.length_b   1.000
_cell.length_c   1.000
_cell.angle_alpha   90.00
_cell.angle_beta   90.00
_cell.angle_gamma   90.00
#
_symmetry.space_group_name_H-M   'P 1'
#
loop_
_entity.id
_entity.type
_entity.pdbx_description
1 polymer ?
#
loop_
_entity_poly.entity_id
_entity_poly.type
_entity_poly.pdbx_seq_one_letter_code
_entity_poly.pdbx_strand_id
1 'polypeptide(L)'
;MTKRIAIVGAGPAGLMAAEVLSQSDYEVHVFEQKPSAARKFLMAGKTGLNISHAELVEQFVQRYDQVNWLEPWIKRWDAIWIQNWMRDLGIEPYIGSSGRVFPTEMKAAPLLRVWLKRLTEQGVQFHYRHQILDLKNHQLQIHDLKNDCAFTENFDAIVLACGAVSWSKLGSDGKWQAWLDCSEIEPFQASNAGVEYPWSKFMQPIFGQPLKRVEAWVDGGDKTMGDIVISHYGLESGLIYKQDRGLRQQLKQGQPMQLNLDLFPDQTLEQLAKKLQPSKKQSLNNIWRKAGLDGAKAALVRELLPKPLWQNATELAQQIKQLKIPLTGFRPIQEAISCAGGVKREVLSEQLQLKSNPHVFLCGEMLDWDAPTGGYLLTACFATGRAAAEGVQQYLVQAQ
;
A
#
# COMPACT_ATOMS: atom_id res chain seq x y z
N MET A 1 -38.34 11.27 -9.18
CA MET A 1 -37.44 12.01 -8.25
C MET A 1 -36.00 11.65 -8.61
N THR A 2 -35.11 12.60 -8.59
CA THR A 2 -33.67 12.36 -8.83
C THR A 2 -33.16 11.43 -7.72
N LYS A 3 -32.40 10.40 -8.10
CA LYS A 3 -31.80 9.45 -7.17
C LYS A 3 -30.66 10.11 -6.39
N ARG A 4 -30.63 9.92 -5.07
CA ARG A 4 -29.63 10.47 -4.16
C ARG A 4 -28.62 9.40 -3.77
N ILE A 5 -27.35 9.67 -3.98
CA ILE A 5 -26.27 8.73 -3.74
C ILE A 5 -25.29 9.33 -2.73
N ALA A 6 -25.00 8.59 -1.66
CA ALA A 6 -23.95 8.95 -0.71
C ALA A 6 -22.64 8.21 -1.04
N ILE A 7 -21.51 8.92 -0.98
CA ILE A 7 -20.18 8.36 -1.00
C ILE A 7 -19.49 8.71 0.32
N VAL A 8 -19.09 7.71 1.08
CA VAL A 8 -18.44 7.90 2.39
C VAL A 8 -16.94 7.76 2.23
N GLY A 9 -16.26 8.90 2.32
CA GLY A 9 -14.81 9.02 2.14
C GLY A 9 -14.41 9.68 0.81
N ALA A 10 -13.76 10.84 0.90
CA ALA A 10 -13.22 11.59 -0.25
C ALA A 10 -11.76 11.19 -0.57
N GLY A 11 -11.42 9.89 -0.44
CA GLY A 11 -10.18 9.31 -0.92
C GLY A 11 -10.21 8.99 -2.42
N PRO A 12 -9.10 8.49 -3.00
CA PRO A 12 -9.02 8.19 -4.44
C PRO A 12 -10.15 7.30 -4.96
N ALA A 13 -10.55 6.28 -4.20
CA ALA A 13 -11.64 5.37 -4.59
C ALA A 13 -12.99 6.09 -4.60
N GLY A 14 -13.30 6.86 -3.54
CA GLY A 14 -14.56 7.63 -3.46
C GLY A 14 -14.65 8.73 -4.51
N LEU A 15 -13.55 9.42 -4.80
CA LEU A 15 -13.51 10.43 -5.86
C LEU A 15 -13.71 9.82 -7.25
N MET A 16 -13.17 8.62 -7.51
CA MET A 16 -13.42 7.89 -8.76
C MET A 16 -14.86 7.40 -8.88
N ALA A 17 -15.47 6.97 -7.77
CA ALA A 17 -16.88 6.64 -7.75
C ALA A 17 -17.75 7.89 -8.05
N ALA A 18 -17.41 9.03 -7.44
CA ALA A 18 -18.08 10.30 -7.68
C ALA A 18 -17.99 10.71 -9.15
N GLU A 19 -16.84 10.52 -9.80
CA GLU A 19 -16.62 10.89 -11.22
C GLU A 19 -17.49 10.06 -12.17
N VAL A 20 -17.73 8.79 -11.88
CA VAL A 20 -18.63 7.95 -12.68
C VAL A 20 -20.10 8.34 -12.46
N LEU A 21 -20.49 8.50 -11.19
CA LEU A 21 -21.89 8.75 -10.81
C LEU A 21 -22.36 10.15 -11.22
N SER A 22 -21.47 11.15 -11.21
CA SER A 22 -21.80 12.52 -11.62
C SER A 22 -22.00 12.70 -13.13
N GLN A 23 -21.68 11.68 -13.93
CA GLN A 23 -21.99 11.67 -15.39
C GLN A 23 -23.43 11.26 -15.70
N SER A 24 -24.20 10.85 -14.69
CA SER A 24 -25.61 10.50 -14.79
C SER A 24 -26.47 11.52 -14.05
N ASP A 25 -27.77 11.47 -14.23
CA ASP A 25 -28.72 12.38 -13.58
C ASP A 25 -29.00 11.95 -12.12
N TYR A 26 -27.93 11.93 -11.31
CA TYR A 26 -27.97 11.62 -9.88
C TYR A 26 -27.54 12.81 -9.03
N GLU A 27 -28.08 12.90 -7.82
CA GLU A 27 -27.61 13.81 -6.79
C GLU A 27 -26.53 13.11 -5.96
N VAL A 28 -25.25 13.47 -6.19
CA VAL A 28 -24.09 12.80 -5.59
C VAL A 28 -23.53 13.60 -4.43
N HIS A 29 -23.55 13.02 -3.24
CA HIS A 29 -23.04 13.59 -1.98
C HIS A 29 -21.79 12.84 -1.52
N VAL A 30 -20.67 13.53 -1.35
CA VAL A 30 -19.42 12.98 -0.82
C VAL A 30 -19.19 13.47 0.61
N PHE A 31 -19.19 12.56 1.56
CA PHE A 31 -18.96 12.85 2.99
C PHE A 31 -17.52 12.55 3.37
N GLU A 32 -16.86 13.54 3.96
CA GLU A 32 -15.48 13.45 4.41
C GLU A 32 -15.34 14.00 5.84
N GLN A 33 -14.86 13.16 6.77
CA GLN A 33 -14.68 13.56 8.17
C GLN A 33 -13.59 14.62 8.38
N LYS A 34 -12.61 14.70 7.46
CA LYS A 34 -11.52 15.67 7.53
C LYS A 34 -11.90 16.99 6.85
N PRO A 35 -11.15 18.08 7.12
CA PRO A 35 -11.45 19.39 6.51
C PRO A 35 -11.12 19.48 5.03
N SER A 36 -10.57 18.44 4.40
CA SER A 36 -10.20 18.40 2.98
C SER A 36 -10.14 16.98 2.46
N ALA A 37 -10.41 16.80 1.18
CA ALA A 37 -10.34 15.52 0.47
C ALA A 37 -8.92 14.95 0.38
N ALA A 38 -8.81 13.65 0.19
CA ALA A 38 -7.66 12.90 -0.29
C ALA A 38 -6.34 13.15 0.48
N ARG A 39 -6.40 13.29 1.80
CA ARG A 39 -5.23 13.65 2.63
C ARG A 39 -4.12 12.58 2.58
N LYS A 40 -4.47 11.29 2.57
CA LYS A 40 -3.50 10.18 2.43
C LYS A 40 -2.85 10.20 1.04
N PHE A 41 -3.61 10.50 -0.02
CA PHE A 41 -3.11 10.68 -1.38
C PHE A 41 -2.12 11.85 -1.49
N LEU A 42 -2.41 13.00 -0.85
CA LEU A 42 -1.50 14.13 -0.79
C LEU A 42 -0.20 13.79 -0.03
N MET A 43 -0.28 12.99 1.03
CA MET A 43 0.89 12.52 1.78
C MET A 43 1.74 11.59 0.92
N ALA A 44 1.14 10.63 0.22
CA ALA A 44 1.83 9.72 -0.68
C ALA A 44 2.57 10.46 -1.81
N GLY A 45 2.00 11.56 -2.30
CA GLY A 45 2.59 12.41 -3.33
C GLY A 45 3.56 13.48 -2.84
N LYS A 46 3.99 13.48 -1.58
CA LYS A 46 4.87 14.53 -1.02
C LYS A 46 6.27 14.55 -1.66
N THR A 47 6.84 13.37 -1.91
CA THR A 47 8.18 13.22 -2.52
C THR A 47 8.12 12.86 -4.00
N GLY A 48 6.94 12.59 -4.53
CA GLY A 48 6.67 12.20 -5.92
C GLY A 48 5.46 11.29 -5.98
N LEU A 49 4.39 11.75 -6.66
CA LEU A 49 3.17 10.96 -6.80
C LEU A 49 3.39 9.84 -7.83
N ASN A 50 3.72 8.64 -7.36
CA ASN A 50 3.68 7.44 -8.17
C ASN A 50 2.24 6.93 -8.25
N ILE A 51 1.57 7.20 -9.38
CA ILE A 51 0.12 6.95 -9.52
C ILE A 51 -0.21 5.57 -10.10
N SER A 52 0.69 5.02 -10.95
CA SER A 52 0.53 3.70 -11.57
C SER A 52 1.89 3.18 -12.03
N HIS A 53 1.92 2.04 -12.75
CA HIS A 53 3.13 1.45 -13.31
C HIS A 53 2.88 0.99 -14.75
N ALA A 54 3.77 1.34 -15.67
CA ALA A 54 3.63 1.12 -17.12
C ALA A 54 4.14 -0.27 -17.59
N GLU A 55 4.25 -1.25 -16.69
CA GLU A 55 4.51 -2.63 -17.11
C GLU A 55 3.30 -3.21 -17.84
N LEU A 56 3.49 -4.32 -18.56
CA LEU A 56 2.39 -5.01 -19.25
C LEU A 56 1.29 -5.39 -18.26
N VAL A 57 0.04 -5.19 -18.64
CA VAL A 57 -1.12 -5.39 -17.75
C VAL A 57 -1.20 -6.84 -17.21
N GLU A 58 -0.77 -7.83 -17.97
CA GLU A 58 -0.69 -9.23 -17.57
C GLU A 58 0.29 -9.45 -16.41
N GLN A 59 1.38 -8.68 -16.36
CA GLN A 59 2.34 -8.69 -15.26
C GLN A 59 1.85 -7.85 -14.09
N PHE A 60 1.22 -6.71 -14.40
CA PHE A 60 0.68 -5.77 -13.42
C PHE A 60 -0.35 -6.45 -12.51
N VAL A 61 -1.30 -7.21 -13.06
CA VAL A 61 -2.33 -7.91 -12.27
C VAL A 61 -1.75 -8.96 -11.32
N GLN A 62 -0.60 -9.56 -11.66
CA GLN A 62 0.08 -10.55 -10.80
C GLN A 62 0.71 -9.92 -9.53
N ARG A 63 0.72 -8.60 -9.42
CA ARG A 63 1.23 -7.92 -8.22
C ARG A 63 0.25 -7.99 -7.04
N TYR A 64 -1.03 -8.20 -7.31
CA TYR A 64 -2.06 -8.33 -6.27
C TYR A 64 -2.09 -9.76 -5.70
N ASP A 65 -2.49 -9.89 -4.45
CA ASP A 65 -2.75 -11.21 -3.84
C ASP A 65 -4.07 -11.81 -4.32
N GLN A 66 -5.08 -10.96 -4.58
CA GLN A 66 -6.40 -11.34 -5.08
C GLN A 66 -6.50 -11.16 -6.62
N VAL A 67 -5.55 -11.76 -7.37
CA VAL A 67 -5.44 -11.58 -8.84
C VAL A 67 -6.78 -11.78 -9.54
N ASN A 68 -7.42 -12.93 -9.36
CA ASN A 68 -8.66 -13.31 -10.07
C ASN A 68 -9.85 -12.42 -9.70
N TRP A 69 -9.79 -11.71 -8.59
CA TRP A 69 -10.85 -10.79 -8.18
C TRP A 69 -10.67 -9.41 -8.81
N LEU A 70 -9.44 -8.89 -8.77
CA LEU A 70 -9.15 -7.52 -9.22
C LEU A 70 -8.90 -7.42 -10.74
N GLU A 71 -8.45 -8.50 -11.36
CA GLU A 71 -8.03 -8.53 -12.77
C GLU A 71 -9.05 -7.90 -13.75
N PRO A 72 -10.38 -8.19 -13.68
CA PRO A 72 -11.34 -7.63 -14.63
C PRO A 72 -11.37 -6.10 -14.59
N TRP A 73 -11.25 -5.50 -13.40
CA TRP A 73 -11.27 -4.06 -13.22
C TRP A 73 -9.93 -3.42 -13.55
N ILE A 74 -8.81 -4.04 -13.14
CA ILE A 74 -7.46 -3.54 -13.42
C ILE A 74 -7.17 -3.55 -14.93
N LYS A 75 -7.58 -4.58 -15.66
CA LYS A 75 -7.44 -4.63 -17.12
C LYS A 75 -8.26 -3.56 -17.84
N ARG A 76 -9.41 -3.20 -17.29
CA ARG A 76 -10.28 -2.18 -17.86
C ARG A 76 -9.79 -0.76 -17.56
N TRP A 77 -9.22 -0.52 -16.39
CA TRP A 77 -8.73 0.78 -15.93
C TRP A 77 -7.25 0.69 -15.53
N ASP A 78 -6.44 0.32 -16.50
CA ASP A 78 -5.01 0.08 -16.38
C ASP A 78 -4.19 1.39 -16.35
N ALA A 79 -2.87 1.25 -16.39
CA ALA A 79 -1.95 2.39 -16.42
C ALA A 79 -2.12 3.28 -17.66
N ILE A 80 -2.55 2.73 -18.80
CA ILE A 80 -2.81 3.50 -20.03
C ILE A 80 -4.07 4.33 -19.82
N TRP A 81 -5.13 3.73 -19.27
CA TRP A 81 -6.35 4.44 -18.93
C TRP A 81 -6.07 5.60 -17.95
N ILE A 82 -5.28 5.35 -16.88
CA ILE A 82 -4.91 6.39 -15.90
C ILE A 82 -4.15 7.54 -16.55
N GLN A 83 -3.20 7.25 -17.45
CA GLN A 83 -2.47 8.28 -18.18
C GLN A 83 -3.41 9.14 -19.05
N ASN A 84 -4.36 8.52 -19.74
CA ASN A 84 -5.35 9.24 -20.54
C ASN A 84 -6.27 10.09 -19.65
N TRP A 85 -6.77 9.55 -18.56
CA TRP A 85 -7.55 10.29 -17.56
C TRP A 85 -6.78 11.51 -17.01
N MET A 86 -5.46 11.38 -16.75
CA MET A 86 -4.64 12.52 -16.35
C MET A 86 -4.59 13.60 -17.45
N ARG A 87 -4.40 13.22 -18.72
CA ARG A 87 -4.38 14.17 -19.85
C ARG A 87 -5.73 14.88 -20.00
N ASP A 88 -6.83 14.16 -19.80
CA ASP A 88 -8.19 14.75 -19.83
C ASP A 88 -8.41 15.76 -18.70
N LEU A 89 -7.64 15.65 -17.61
CA LEU A 89 -7.57 16.65 -16.53
C LEU A 89 -6.58 17.79 -16.81
N GLY A 90 -5.88 17.76 -17.94
CA GLY A 90 -4.83 18.73 -18.27
C GLY A 90 -3.50 18.49 -17.53
N ILE A 91 -3.30 17.27 -17.03
CA ILE A 91 -2.06 16.86 -16.32
C ILE A 91 -1.30 15.87 -17.20
N GLU A 92 -0.11 16.25 -17.65
CA GLU A 92 0.71 15.36 -18.49
C GLU A 92 1.37 14.26 -17.64
N PRO A 93 1.22 12.97 -18.01
CA PRO A 93 1.89 11.87 -17.34
C PRO A 93 3.35 11.74 -17.81
N TYR A 94 4.21 11.28 -16.89
CA TYR A 94 5.61 10.95 -17.13
C TYR A 94 5.91 9.52 -16.65
N ILE A 95 6.62 8.73 -17.47
CA ILE A 95 7.07 7.39 -17.10
C ILE A 95 8.55 7.46 -16.73
N GLY A 96 8.86 7.18 -15.48
CA GLY A 96 10.23 7.10 -14.99
C GLY A 96 10.98 5.86 -15.49
N SER A 97 12.32 5.84 -15.34
CA SER A 97 13.18 4.72 -15.77
C SER A 97 12.84 3.37 -15.13
N SER A 98 12.14 3.38 -13.99
CA SER A 98 11.67 2.18 -13.30
C SER A 98 10.28 1.72 -13.74
N GLY A 99 9.67 2.31 -14.78
CA GLY A 99 8.32 2.02 -15.24
C GLY A 99 7.20 2.69 -14.42
N ARG A 100 7.52 3.40 -13.36
CA ARG A 100 6.52 4.12 -12.54
C ARG A 100 5.95 5.32 -13.30
N VAL A 101 4.64 5.52 -13.17
CA VAL A 101 3.91 6.63 -13.79
C VAL A 101 3.73 7.76 -12.77
N PHE A 102 4.10 8.97 -13.16
CA PHE A 102 3.99 10.19 -12.35
C PHE A 102 3.29 11.29 -13.15
N PRO A 103 2.65 12.27 -12.51
CA PRO A 103 2.44 13.56 -13.18
C PRO A 103 3.80 14.24 -13.41
N THR A 104 3.96 14.96 -14.51
CA THR A 104 5.23 15.66 -14.85
C THR A 104 5.72 16.57 -13.72
N GLU A 105 4.80 17.19 -12.99
CA GLU A 105 5.12 18.02 -11.83
C GLU A 105 5.52 17.20 -10.58
N MET A 106 5.48 15.89 -10.64
CA MET A 106 5.80 14.97 -9.55
C MET A 106 4.94 15.10 -8.29
N LYS A 107 3.92 15.95 -8.27
CA LYS A 107 3.13 16.31 -7.06
C LYS A 107 1.66 15.90 -7.20
N ALA A 108 1.09 15.48 -6.08
CA ALA A 108 -0.34 15.11 -6.00
C ALA A 108 -1.29 16.32 -6.02
N ALA A 109 -0.86 17.46 -5.46
CA ALA A 109 -1.74 18.60 -5.22
C ALA A 109 -2.29 19.26 -6.50
N PRO A 110 -1.52 19.46 -7.59
CA PRO A 110 -2.06 19.98 -8.85
C PRO A 110 -3.14 19.06 -9.44
N LEU A 111 -2.85 17.77 -9.53
CA LEU A 111 -3.78 16.76 -10.03
C LEU A 111 -5.08 16.75 -9.20
N LEU A 112 -4.97 16.68 -7.87
CA LEU A 112 -6.16 16.67 -7.00
C LEU A 112 -7.00 17.94 -7.16
N ARG A 113 -6.37 19.11 -7.33
CA ARG A 113 -7.08 20.39 -7.49
C ARG A 113 -7.95 20.41 -8.75
N VAL A 114 -7.40 20.00 -9.89
CA VAL A 114 -8.16 19.97 -11.14
C VAL A 114 -9.23 18.89 -11.12
N TRP A 115 -8.97 17.77 -10.47
CA TRP A 115 -9.95 16.70 -10.29
C TRP A 115 -11.15 17.15 -9.43
N LEU A 116 -10.91 17.73 -8.26
CA LEU A 116 -11.97 18.27 -7.40
C LEU A 116 -12.77 19.38 -8.09
N LYS A 117 -12.09 20.24 -8.88
CA LYS A 117 -12.75 21.26 -9.68
C LYS A 117 -13.74 20.62 -10.70
N ARG A 118 -13.29 19.62 -11.46
CA ARG A 118 -14.13 18.87 -12.40
C ARG A 118 -15.36 18.28 -11.69
N LEU A 119 -15.18 17.59 -10.56
CA LEU A 119 -16.27 16.99 -9.82
C LEU A 119 -17.28 18.03 -9.32
N THR A 120 -16.81 19.18 -8.84
CA THR A 120 -17.68 20.28 -8.41
C THR A 120 -18.48 20.86 -9.58
N GLU A 121 -17.85 21.04 -10.74
CA GLU A 121 -18.49 21.51 -11.97
C GLU A 121 -19.53 20.50 -12.51
N GLN A 122 -19.34 19.20 -12.21
CA GLN A 122 -20.30 18.13 -12.50
C GLN A 122 -21.43 18.00 -11.46
N GLY A 123 -21.50 18.90 -10.49
CA GLY A 123 -22.58 18.94 -9.49
C GLY A 123 -22.37 18.06 -8.25
N VAL A 124 -21.17 17.46 -8.06
CA VAL A 124 -20.88 16.70 -6.84
C VAL A 124 -20.85 17.63 -5.63
N GLN A 125 -21.62 17.26 -4.61
CA GLN A 125 -21.72 18.00 -3.35
C GLN A 125 -20.76 17.44 -2.32
N PHE A 126 -19.74 18.23 -1.91
CA PHE A 126 -18.76 17.84 -0.91
C PHE A 126 -19.14 18.32 0.48
N HIS A 127 -19.28 17.38 1.41
CA HIS A 127 -19.57 17.61 2.84
C HIS A 127 -18.31 17.32 3.66
N TYR A 128 -17.43 18.33 3.78
CA TYR A 128 -16.24 18.22 4.63
C TYR A 128 -16.58 18.39 6.10
N ARG A 129 -15.79 17.75 7.00
CA ARG A 129 -16.03 17.69 8.43
C ARG A 129 -17.37 17.03 8.78
N HIS A 130 -17.82 16.11 7.95
CA HIS A 130 -18.99 15.29 8.19
C HIS A 130 -18.55 13.84 8.45
N GLN A 131 -18.70 13.39 9.69
CA GLN A 131 -18.35 12.03 10.09
C GLN A 131 -19.59 11.16 10.05
N ILE A 132 -19.52 10.00 9.42
CA ILE A 132 -20.56 9.00 9.52
C ILE A 132 -20.37 8.26 10.84
N LEU A 133 -21.42 8.24 11.65
CA LEU A 133 -21.45 7.57 12.95
C LEU A 133 -22.00 6.16 12.87
N ASP A 134 -23.02 5.96 12.02
CA ASP A 134 -23.70 4.67 11.87
C ASP A 134 -24.31 4.53 10.47
N LEU A 135 -24.51 3.28 10.05
CA LEU A 135 -25.13 2.89 8.80
C LEU A 135 -26.22 1.84 9.07
N LYS A 136 -27.47 2.14 8.71
CA LYS A 136 -28.60 1.20 8.80
C LYS A 136 -29.35 1.14 7.48
N ASN A 137 -29.29 0.00 6.80
CA ASN A 137 -29.86 -0.18 5.47
C ASN A 137 -29.38 0.92 4.49
N HIS A 138 -30.26 1.85 4.11
CA HIS A 138 -29.97 2.98 3.21
C HIS A 138 -29.90 4.33 3.96
N GLN A 139 -29.76 4.31 5.28
CA GLN A 139 -29.74 5.47 6.16
C GLN A 139 -28.37 5.67 6.77
N LEU A 140 -27.84 6.89 6.69
CA LEU A 140 -26.60 7.32 7.34
C LEU A 140 -26.91 8.21 8.53
N GLN A 141 -26.31 7.93 9.69
CA GLN A 141 -26.23 8.85 10.80
C GLN A 141 -24.97 9.70 10.64
N ILE A 142 -25.15 10.99 10.46
CA ILE A 142 -24.11 11.95 10.07
C ILE A 142 -23.87 12.92 11.20
N HIS A 143 -22.60 13.18 11.56
CA HIS A 143 -22.21 14.21 12.52
C HIS A 143 -21.48 15.34 11.80
N ASP A 144 -22.09 16.53 11.75
CA ASP A 144 -21.43 17.75 11.34
C ASP A 144 -20.49 18.23 12.45
N LEU A 145 -19.19 17.97 12.26
CA LEU A 145 -18.13 18.31 13.23
C LEU A 145 -17.87 19.83 13.34
N LYS A 146 -18.43 20.64 12.42
CA LYS A 146 -18.30 22.10 12.46
C LYS A 146 -19.36 22.72 13.37
N ASN A 147 -20.60 22.23 13.26
CA ASN A 147 -21.75 22.75 13.99
C ASN A 147 -22.09 21.88 15.23
N ASP A 148 -21.33 20.80 15.45
CA ASP A 148 -21.51 19.81 16.54
C ASP A 148 -22.94 19.29 16.63
N CYS A 149 -23.52 18.91 15.51
CA CYS A 149 -24.87 18.35 15.45
C CYS A 149 -24.91 17.05 14.65
N ALA A 150 -25.73 16.11 15.11
CA ALA A 150 -25.97 14.86 14.42
C ALA A 150 -27.38 14.82 13.82
N PHE A 151 -27.47 14.29 12.62
CA PHE A 151 -28.73 14.11 11.89
C PHE A 151 -28.70 12.81 11.10
N THR A 152 -29.82 12.44 10.53
CA THR A 152 -29.98 11.19 9.79
C THR A 152 -30.55 11.49 8.41
N GLU A 153 -29.95 10.89 7.38
CA GLU A 153 -30.39 11.02 5.98
C GLU A 153 -30.51 9.65 5.29
N ASN A 154 -31.46 9.57 4.37
CA ASN A 154 -31.65 8.39 3.50
C ASN A 154 -31.10 8.64 2.11
N PHE A 155 -30.52 7.59 1.52
CA PHE A 155 -29.98 7.61 0.17
C PHE A 155 -30.47 6.38 -0.60
N ASP A 156 -30.65 6.50 -1.91
CA ASP A 156 -31.05 5.38 -2.77
C ASP A 156 -29.92 4.33 -2.88
N ALA A 157 -28.65 4.76 -2.83
CA ALA A 157 -27.48 3.90 -2.73
C ALA A 157 -26.35 4.59 -1.96
N ILE A 158 -25.47 3.79 -1.38
CA ILE A 158 -24.34 4.24 -0.56
C ILE A 158 -23.07 3.55 -1.05
N VAL A 159 -22.01 4.32 -1.34
CA VAL A 159 -20.69 3.80 -1.64
C VAL A 159 -19.78 4.04 -0.44
N LEU A 160 -19.29 2.98 0.19
CA LEU A 160 -18.29 3.06 1.24
C LEU A 160 -16.89 3.04 0.61
N ALA A 161 -16.12 4.11 0.82
CA ALA A 161 -14.76 4.32 0.36
C ALA A 161 -13.86 4.79 1.51
N CYS A 162 -14.04 4.18 2.70
CA CYS A 162 -13.49 4.64 3.97
C CYS A 162 -11.99 4.33 4.14
N GLY A 163 -11.40 3.55 3.22
CA GLY A 163 -10.02 3.10 3.32
C GLY A 163 -9.80 2.04 4.41
N ALA A 164 -8.54 1.68 4.65
CA ALA A 164 -8.14 0.73 5.68
C ALA A 164 -7.91 1.42 7.04
N VAL A 165 -6.84 1.06 7.76
CA VAL A 165 -6.54 1.57 9.11
C VAL A 165 -5.16 2.24 9.23
N SER A 166 -4.36 2.27 8.16
CA SER A 166 -3.08 2.98 8.16
C SER A 166 -3.26 4.49 8.07
N TRP A 167 -2.40 5.25 8.75
CA TRP A 167 -2.47 6.71 8.78
C TRP A 167 -3.81 7.26 9.29
N SER A 168 -4.32 6.74 10.37
CA SER A 168 -5.63 7.07 10.97
C SER A 168 -5.83 8.58 11.18
N LYS A 169 -4.77 9.33 11.49
CA LYS A 169 -4.79 10.80 11.60
C LYS A 169 -5.18 11.50 10.30
N LEU A 170 -5.00 10.85 9.14
CA LEU A 170 -5.35 11.38 7.83
C LEU A 170 -6.77 11.01 7.36
N GLY A 171 -7.49 10.15 8.11
CA GLY A 171 -8.89 9.83 7.83
C GLY A 171 -9.22 8.33 7.80
N SER A 172 -8.24 7.46 7.51
CA SER A 172 -8.45 6.00 7.50
C SER A 172 -8.33 5.43 8.92
N ASP A 173 -9.37 5.60 9.74
CA ASP A 173 -9.33 5.22 11.16
C ASP A 173 -9.98 3.87 11.47
N GLY A 174 -10.59 3.22 10.47
CA GLY A 174 -11.18 1.89 10.58
C GLY A 174 -12.47 1.81 11.38
N LYS A 175 -13.07 2.92 11.81
CA LYS A 175 -14.32 2.93 12.60
C LYS A 175 -15.49 2.31 11.85
N TRP A 176 -15.48 2.37 10.54
CA TRP A 176 -16.50 1.77 9.67
C TRP A 176 -16.66 0.25 9.87
N GLN A 177 -15.64 -0.43 10.43
CA GLN A 177 -15.73 -1.87 10.70
C GLN A 177 -16.90 -2.20 11.66
N ALA A 178 -17.31 -1.26 12.49
CA ALA A 178 -18.45 -1.43 13.38
C ALA A 178 -19.81 -1.43 12.67
N TRP A 179 -19.87 -1.07 11.38
CA TRP A 179 -21.11 -1.08 10.58
C TRP A 179 -21.37 -2.42 9.90
N LEU A 180 -20.40 -3.32 9.90
CA LEU A 180 -20.44 -4.63 9.26
C LEU A 180 -20.30 -5.73 10.31
N ASP A 181 -20.75 -6.95 9.97
CA ASP A 181 -20.47 -8.10 10.82
C ASP A 181 -18.97 -8.42 10.81
N CYS A 182 -18.42 -8.76 11.97
CA CYS A 182 -17.00 -9.07 12.09
C CYS A 182 -16.58 -10.29 11.24
N SER A 183 -17.51 -11.21 10.95
CA SER A 183 -17.27 -12.35 10.06
C SER A 183 -17.09 -11.95 8.58
N GLU A 184 -17.57 -10.75 8.20
CA GLU A 184 -17.45 -10.19 6.85
C GLU A 184 -16.06 -9.57 6.60
N ILE A 185 -15.25 -9.42 7.64
CA ILE A 185 -13.96 -8.70 7.59
C ILE A 185 -12.81 -9.65 7.91
N GLU A 186 -11.79 -9.69 7.04
CA GLU A 186 -10.46 -10.24 7.40
C GLU A 186 -9.70 -9.18 8.22
N PRO A 187 -9.13 -9.54 9.38
CA PRO A 187 -8.42 -8.59 10.23
C PRO A 187 -7.29 -7.87 9.51
N PHE A 188 -7.22 -6.55 9.67
CA PHE A 188 -6.16 -5.76 9.06
C PHE A 188 -4.77 -6.07 9.63
N GLN A 189 -3.80 -6.18 8.75
CA GLN A 189 -2.39 -6.35 9.05
C GLN A 189 -1.56 -5.28 8.33
N ALA A 190 -0.42 -4.92 8.90
CA ALA A 190 0.51 -4.00 8.25
C ALA A 190 1.01 -4.57 6.93
N SER A 191 1.00 -3.77 5.87
CA SER A 191 1.58 -4.08 4.57
C SER A 191 2.38 -2.89 4.05
N ASN A 192 3.41 -3.17 3.25
CA ASN A 192 4.38 -2.17 2.84
C ASN A 192 4.94 -1.42 4.07
N ALA A 193 5.35 -2.19 5.06
CA ALA A 193 5.79 -1.73 6.38
C ALA A 193 7.26 -2.07 6.63
N GLY A 194 7.93 -1.27 7.46
CA GLY A 194 9.21 -1.65 8.02
C GLY A 194 9.08 -2.85 8.97
N VAL A 195 10.20 -3.54 9.18
CA VAL A 195 10.29 -4.68 10.10
C VAL A 195 11.22 -4.37 11.27
N GLU A 196 10.95 -4.94 12.43
CA GLU A 196 11.66 -4.63 13.67
C GLU A 196 12.77 -5.64 13.96
N TYR A 197 13.90 -5.11 14.40
CA TYR A 197 15.03 -5.86 14.91
C TYR A 197 15.66 -5.10 16.10
N PRO A 198 15.98 -5.76 17.23
CA PRO A 198 16.50 -5.12 18.43
C PRO A 198 18.01 -4.87 18.31
N TRP A 199 18.40 -3.86 17.52
CA TRP A 199 19.81 -3.51 17.30
C TRP A 199 20.58 -3.26 18.59
N SER A 200 21.80 -3.75 18.65
CA SER A 200 22.72 -3.32 19.69
C SER A 200 23.14 -1.85 19.52
N LYS A 201 23.65 -1.23 20.58
CA LYS A 201 24.14 0.16 20.54
C LYS A 201 25.23 0.41 19.48
N PHE A 202 25.91 -0.65 19.03
CA PHE A 202 26.97 -0.54 18.00
C PHE A 202 26.40 -0.24 16.61
N MET A 203 25.11 -0.46 16.39
CA MET A 203 24.46 -0.13 15.12
C MET A 203 24.01 1.33 15.00
N GLN A 204 23.97 2.09 16.09
CA GLN A 204 23.50 3.48 16.07
C GLN A 204 24.19 4.39 15.03
N PRO A 205 25.53 4.31 14.79
CA PRO A 205 26.18 5.13 13.78
C PRO A 205 25.80 4.76 12.32
N ILE A 206 25.12 3.60 12.13
CA ILE A 206 24.74 3.05 10.82
C ILE A 206 23.28 3.38 10.47
N PHE A 207 22.49 3.88 11.42
CA PHE A 207 21.09 4.22 11.17
C PHE A 207 20.95 5.26 10.06
N GLY A 208 20.01 5.02 9.14
CA GLY A 208 19.80 5.78 7.93
C GLY A 208 20.70 5.38 6.75
N GLN A 209 21.69 4.49 6.95
CA GLN A 209 22.56 4.05 5.86
C GLN A 209 21.92 2.93 5.04
N PRO A 210 22.05 2.97 3.70
CA PRO A 210 21.55 1.93 2.83
C PRO A 210 22.52 0.74 2.73
N LEU A 211 21.98 -0.47 2.74
CA LEU A 211 22.59 -1.68 2.17
C LEU A 211 22.26 -1.68 0.68
N LYS A 212 23.19 -1.26 -0.14
CA LYS A 212 22.96 -1.17 -1.57
C LYS A 212 23.17 -2.49 -2.26
N ARG A 213 22.30 -2.75 -3.26
CA ARG A 213 22.43 -3.88 -4.17
C ARG A 213 22.58 -5.20 -3.43
N VAL A 214 21.57 -5.53 -2.63
CA VAL A 214 21.43 -6.79 -1.90
C VAL A 214 20.24 -7.57 -2.45
N GLU A 215 20.23 -8.87 -2.19
CA GLU A 215 19.09 -9.73 -2.50
C GLU A 215 18.43 -10.17 -1.21
N ALA A 216 17.08 -10.13 -1.17
CA ALA A 216 16.30 -10.52 -0.01
C ALA A 216 15.22 -11.55 -0.39
N TRP A 217 14.94 -12.48 0.52
CA TRP A 217 13.85 -13.45 0.36
C TRP A 217 13.40 -14.00 1.72
N VAL A 218 12.18 -14.50 1.75
CA VAL A 218 11.64 -15.35 2.81
C VAL A 218 11.73 -16.80 2.34
N ASP A 219 11.93 -17.76 3.25
CA ASP A 219 12.03 -19.17 2.87
C ASP A 219 10.80 -19.62 2.06
N GLY A 220 11.06 -20.25 0.92
CA GLY A 220 10.03 -20.64 -0.06
C GLY A 220 9.55 -19.54 -0.98
N GLY A 221 10.01 -18.29 -0.81
CA GLY A 221 9.69 -17.15 -1.68
C GLY A 221 10.78 -16.80 -2.69
N ASP A 222 10.43 -15.90 -3.61
CA ASP A 222 11.33 -15.44 -4.65
C ASP A 222 12.41 -14.49 -4.10
N LYS A 223 13.63 -14.68 -4.58
CA LYS A 223 14.72 -13.76 -4.34
C LYS A 223 14.52 -12.46 -5.11
N THR A 224 14.59 -11.34 -4.42
CA THR A 224 14.39 -10.01 -5.01
C THR A 224 15.58 -9.12 -4.72
N MET A 225 16.10 -8.46 -5.75
CA MET A 225 17.21 -7.51 -5.63
C MET A 225 16.71 -6.09 -5.35
N GLY A 226 17.46 -5.35 -4.55
CA GLY A 226 17.21 -3.94 -4.26
C GLY A 226 18.12 -3.38 -3.19
N ASP A 227 17.73 -2.22 -2.66
CA ASP A 227 18.39 -1.57 -1.54
C ASP A 227 17.54 -1.70 -0.27
N ILE A 228 18.19 -1.83 0.90
CA ILE A 228 17.55 -1.85 2.22
C ILE A 228 18.12 -0.69 3.04
N VAL A 229 17.30 -0.02 3.81
CA VAL A 229 17.75 1.00 4.79
C VAL A 229 17.74 0.38 6.18
N ILE A 230 18.84 0.53 6.90
CA ILE A 230 18.94 0.18 8.33
C ILE A 230 18.39 1.37 9.12
N SER A 231 17.23 1.21 9.75
CA SER A 231 16.62 2.23 10.61
C SER A 231 16.90 1.91 12.09
N HIS A 232 16.57 2.85 12.98
CA HIS A 232 16.74 2.66 14.42
C HIS A 232 15.87 1.54 15.00
N TYR A 233 14.80 1.15 14.33
CA TYR A 233 13.90 0.08 14.77
C TYR A 233 14.15 -1.27 14.06
N GLY A 234 14.89 -1.27 12.94
CA GLY A 234 15.08 -2.48 12.14
C GLY A 234 15.40 -2.16 10.68
N LEU A 235 14.63 -2.69 9.75
CA LEU A 235 14.86 -2.58 8.32
C LEU A 235 13.63 -1.98 7.61
N GLU A 236 13.89 -1.14 6.59
CA GLU A 236 12.84 -0.57 5.76
C GLU A 236 13.31 -0.41 4.31
N SER A 237 12.44 -0.31 3.39
CA SER A 237 12.56 0.08 1.98
C SER A 237 11.61 -0.72 1.10
N GLY A 238 11.54 -0.37 -0.18
CA GLY A 238 10.75 -1.12 -1.15
C GLY A 238 11.16 -2.60 -1.30
N LEU A 239 12.41 -2.96 -0.99
CA LEU A 239 12.85 -4.36 -0.99
C LEU A 239 12.24 -5.13 0.19
N ILE A 240 12.22 -4.52 1.38
CA ILE A 240 11.57 -5.09 2.57
C ILE A 240 10.08 -5.26 2.33
N TYR A 241 9.40 -4.23 1.82
CA TYR A 241 7.96 -4.25 1.55
C TYR A 241 7.53 -5.37 0.59
N LYS A 242 8.38 -5.73 -0.36
CA LYS A 242 8.14 -6.89 -1.24
C LYS A 242 8.16 -8.24 -0.51
N GLN A 243 8.81 -8.32 0.65
CA GLN A 243 8.89 -9.53 1.45
C GLN A 243 7.76 -9.66 2.48
N ASP A 244 6.97 -8.59 2.68
CA ASP A 244 5.95 -8.51 3.73
C ASP A 244 4.92 -9.64 3.67
N ARG A 245 4.46 -10.00 2.47
CA ARG A 245 3.50 -11.11 2.28
C ARG A 245 4.05 -12.43 2.81
N GLY A 246 5.30 -12.75 2.47
CA GLY A 246 5.98 -13.96 2.96
C GLY A 246 6.20 -13.92 4.48
N LEU A 247 6.57 -12.77 5.04
CA LEU A 247 6.76 -12.57 6.47
C LEU A 247 5.43 -12.70 7.23
N ARG A 248 4.32 -12.13 6.72
CA ARG A 248 2.98 -12.33 7.31
C ARG A 248 2.55 -13.80 7.26
N GLN A 249 2.88 -14.50 6.16
CA GLN A 249 2.57 -15.93 6.06
C GLN A 249 3.31 -16.77 7.10
N GLN A 250 4.60 -16.46 7.40
CA GLN A 250 5.33 -17.11 8.51
C GLN A 250 4.58 -16.91 9.83
N LEU A 251 4.15 -15.68 10.15
CA LEU A 251 3.37 -15.40 11.36
C LEU A 251 2.05 -16.16 11.40
N LYS A 252 1.30 -16.19 10.29
CA LYS A 252 0.04 -16.92 10.19
C LYS A 252 0.20 -18.44 10.42
N GLN A 253 1.37 -18.97 10.08
CA GLN A 253 1.75 -20.39 10.29
C GLN A 253 2.35 -20.64 11.69
N GLY A 254 2.45 -19.63 12.55
CA GLY A 254 3.07 -19.74 13.86
C GLY A 254 4.60 -19.88 13.80
N GLN A 255 5.22 -19.52 12.68
CA GLN A 255 6.66 -19.56 12.48
C GLN A 255 7.31 -18.24 12.91
N PRO A 256 8.58 -18.26 13.38
CA PRO A 256 9.34 -17.05 13.61
C PRO A 256 9.51 -16.25 12.31
N MET A 257 9.37 -14.93 12.38
CA MET A 257 9.68 -14.06 11.24
C MET A 257 11.19 -14.09 10.96
N GLN A 258 11.56 -14.51 9.77
CA GLN A 258 12.94 -14.56 9.33
C GLN A 258 13.10 -14.06 7.91
N LEU A 259 14.00 -13.10 7.73
CA LEU A 259 14.43 -12.60 6.43
C LEU A 259 15.81 -13.16 6.10
N ASN A 260 16.03 -13.60 4.86
CA ASN A 260 17.35 -13.96 4.36
C ASN A 260 17.88 -12.86 3.47
N LEU A 261 19.17 -12.54 3.58
CA LEU A 261 19.88 -11.59 2.73
C LEU A 261 21.11 -12.20 2.08
N ASP A 262 21.30 -11.93 0.81
CA ASP A 262 22.59 -12.01 0.15
C ASP A 262 23.18 -10.60 0.02
N LEU A 263 24.27 -10.33 0.74
CA LEU A 263 24.93 -9.02 0.71
C LEU A 263 25.80 -8.78 -0.53
N PHE A 264 26.08 -9.83 -1.32
CA PHE A 264 26.90 -9.77 -2.52
C PHE A 264 26.31 -10.63 -3.66
N PRO A 265 25.13 -10.34 -4.17
CA PRO A 265 24.45 -11.17 -5.18
C PRO A 265 25.25 -11.31 -6.48
N ASP A 266 26.10 -10.35 -6.81
CA ASP A 266 26.92 -10.35 -8.03
C ASP A 266 28.21 -11.18 -7.90
N GLN A 267 28.49 -11.79 -6.74
CA GLN A 267 29.69 -12.62 -6.51
C GLN A 267 29.28 -14.05 -6.18
N THR A 268 30.03 -15.01 -6.75
CA THR A 268 29.88 -16.41 -6.32
C THR A 268 30.45 -16.62 -4.91
N LEU A 269 30.06 -17.73 -4.27
CA LEU A 269 30.57 -18.11 -2.96
C LEU A 269 32.10 -18.19 -2.98
N GLU A 270 32.68 -18.82 -4.01
CA GLU A 270 34.12 -19.03 -4.16
C GLU A 270 34.86 -17.70 -4.35
N GLN A 271 34.30 -16.79 -5.15
CA GLN A 271 34.88 -15.45 -5.37
C GLN A 271 34.90 -14.65 -4.04
N LEU A 272 33.82 -14.69 -3.28
CA LEU A 272 33.72 -13.99 -1.99
C LEU A 272 34.66 -14.62 -0.95
N ALA A 273 34.66 -15.95 -0.83
CA ALA A 273 35.54 -16.68 0.08
C ALA A 273 37.02 -16.39 -0.19
N LYS A 274 37.43 -16.35 -1.48
CA LYS A 274 38.80 -16.00 -1.89
C LYS A 274 39.20 -14.59 -1.43
N LYS A 275 38.29 -13.60 -1.55
CA LYS A 275 38.56 -12.22 -1.12
C LYS A 275 38.62 -12.06 0.40
N LEU A 276 37.93 -12.91 1.15
CA LEU A 276 37.88 -12.90 2.61
C LEU A 276 39.00 -13.70 3.30
N GLN A 277 39.89 -14.35 2.57
CA GLN A 277 40.96 -15.15 3.11
C GLN A 277 41.84 -14.36 4.08
N PRO A 278 42.06 -14.86 5.31
CA PRO A 278 42.95 -14.26 6.29
C PRO A 278 44.37 -14.11 5.75
N SER A 279 45.05 -13.05 6.16
CA SER A 279 46.43 -12.78 5.78
C SER A 279 47.21 -12.30 6.98
N LYS A 280 48.43 -12.88 7.20
CA LYS A 280 49.33 -12.42 8.26
C LYS A 280 49.79 -10.96 8.11
N LYS A 281 49.69 -10.41 6.89
CA LYS A 281 50.15 -9.04 6.55
C LYS A 281 49.05 -7.98 6.63
N GLN A 282 47.80 -8.35 6.85
CA GLN A 282 46.67 -7.43 6.80
C GLN A 282 45.72 -7.66 7.97
N SER A 283 45.20 -6.57 8.52
CA SER A 283 44.09 -6.66 9.49
C SER A 283 42.81 -7.16 8.85
N LEU A 284 41.99 -7.81 9.66
CA LEU A 284 40.67 -8.30 9.25
C LEU A 284 39.82 -7.17 8.57
N ASN A 285 39.86 -5.97 9.16
CA ASN A 285 39.13 -4.81 8.63
C ASN A 285 39.61 -4.42 7.23
N ASN A 286 40.92 -4.52 6.96
CA ASN A 286 41.48 -4.23 5.64
C ASN A 286 41.09 -5.31 4.60
N ILE A 287 41.04 -6.57 5.01
CA ILE A 287 40.60 -7.68 4.17
C ILE A 287 39.12 -7.47 3.79
N TRP A 288 38.28 -7.24 4.79
CA TRP A 288 36.85 -7.03 4.58
C TRP A 288 36.60 -5.84 3.64
N ARG A 289 37.25 -4.69 3.90
CA ARG A 289 37.10 -3.50 3.04
C ARG A 289 37.50 -3.79 1.60
N LYS A 290 38.60 -4.52 1.35
CA LYS A 290 39.02 -4.92 -0.01
C LYS A 290 38.05 -5.88 -0.66
N ALA A 291 37.35 -6.70 0.10
CA ALA A 291 36.29 -7.58 -0.39
C ALA A 291 34.98 -6.82 -0.68
N GLY A 292 34.89 -5.52 -0.33
CA GLY A 292 33.68 -4.71 -0.41
C GLY A 292 32.75 -4.89 0.82
N LEU A 293 33.20 -5.60 1.85
CA LEU A 293 32.50 -5.75 3.12
C LEU A 293 32.92 -4.61 4.06
N ASP A 294 32.30 -3.45 3.87
CA ASP A 294 32.56 -2.24 4.63
C ASP A 294 31.25 -1.53 5.06
N GLY A 295 31.37 -0.41 5.75
CA GLY A 295 30.23 0.39 6.17
C GLY A 295 29.09 -0.41 6.80
N ALA A 296 27.89 -0.21 6.28
CA ALA A 296 26.67 -0.84 6.77
C ALA A 296 26.70 -2.39 6.63
N LYS A 297 27.28 -2.93 5.54
CA LYS A 297 27.42 -4.39 5.35
C LYS A 297 28.30 -5.02 6.41
N ALA A 298 29.44 -4.41 6.71
CA ALA A 298 30.35 -4.90 7.75
C ALA A 298 29.76 -4.78 9.16
N ALA A 299 29.02 -3.70 9.43
CA ALA A 299 28.33 -3.54 10.71
C ALA A 299 27.27 -4.62 10.90
N LEU A 300 26.44 -4.88 9.88
CA LEU A 300 25.41 -5.91 9.92
C LEU A 300 25.99 -7.31 10.15
N VAL A 301 27.10 -7.65 9.47
CA VAL A 301 27.80 -8.93 9.68
C VAL A 301 28.32 -9.06 11.11
N ARG A 302 28.86 -7.99 11.70
CA ARG A 302 29.33 -8.00 13.09
C ARG A 302 28.21 -8.10 14.10
N GLU A 303 27.06 -7.52 13.78
CA GLU A 303 25.87 -7.57 14.62
C GLU A 303 25.27 -8.98 14.68
N LEU A 304 25.20 -9.65 13.54
CA LEU A 304 24.45 -10.90 13.40
C LEU A 304 25.33 -12.16 13.53
N LEU A 305 26.62 -12.07 13.21
CA LEU A 305 27.48 -13.24 13.17
C LEU A 305 28.51 -13.24 14.30
N PRO A 306 28.70 -14.37 15.01
CA PRO A 306 29.63 -14.47 16.11
C PRO A 306 31.10 -14.36 15.63
N LYS A 307 31.94 -13.72 16.45
CA LYS A 307 33.38 -13.47 16.15
C LYS A 307 34.16 -14.66 15.63
N PRO A 308 34.00 -15.92 16.13
CA PRO A 308 34.74 -17.06 15.59
C PRO A 308 34.57 -17.26 14.08
N LEU A 309 33.39 -16.99 13.53
CA LEU A 309 33.16 -17.10 12.08
C LEU A 309 33.95 -16.09 11.23
N TRP A 310 34.36 -14.97 11.82
CA TRP A 310 35.06 -13.91 11.08
C TRP A 310 36.45 -14.32 10.57
N GLN A 311 37.05 -15.37 11.14
CA GLN A 311 38.36 -15.90 10.76
C GLN A 311 38.28 -17.04 9.75
N ASN A 312 37.10 -17.62 9.52
CA ASN A 312 36.88 -18.68 8.55
C ASN A 312 36.27 -18.08 7.26
N ALA A 313 37.08 -17.85 6.25
CA ALA A 313 36.64 -17.17 5.03
C ALA A 313 35.51 -17.90 4.29
N THR A 314 35.54 -19.24 4.28
CA THR A 314 34.52 -20.06 3.59
C THR A 314 33.17 -19.99 4.31
N GLU A 315 33.17 -20.22 5.62
CA GLU A 315 31.94 -20.15 6.44
C GLU A 315 31.39 -18.73 6.47
N LEU A 316 32.28 -17.73 6.62
CA LEU A 316 31.86 -16.32 6.58
C LEU A 316 31.20 -15.97 5.26
N ALA A 317 31.79 -16.41 4.13
CA ALA A 317 31.21 -16.18 2.80
C ALA A 317 29.83 -16.86 2.65
N GLN A 318 29.67 -18.10 3.17
CA GLN A 318 28.38 -18.80 3.17
C GLN A 318 27.32 -18.02 3.95
N GLN A 319 27.67 -17.56 5.15
CA GLN A 319 26.75 -16.79 6.01
C GLN A 319 26.39 -15.43 5.39
N ILE A 320 27.33 -14.76 4.72
CA ILE A 320 27.09 -13.48 4.02
C ILE A 320 26.17 -13.66 2.81
N LYS A 321 26.27 -14.80 2.10
CA LYS A 321 25.41 -15.15 0.97
C LYS A 321 24.00 -15.60 1.39
N GLN A 322 23.82 -15.96 2.66
CA GLN A 322 22.51 -16.31 3.24
C GLN A 322 22.45 -15.83 4.69
N LEU A 323 22.56 -14.53 4.86
CA LEU A 323 22.52 -13.91 6.18
C LEU A 323 21.07 -13.92 6.70
N LYS A 324 20.85 -14.65 7.79
CA LYS A 324 19.55 -14.79 8.43
C LYS A 324 19.33 -13.69 9.45
N ILE A 325 18.22 -12.97 9.32
CA ILE A 325 17.81 -11.91 10.23
C ILE A 325 16.53 -12.34 10.94
N PRO A 326 16.58 -12.71 12.23
CA PRO A 326 15.37 -12.97 12.99
C PRO A 326 14.69 -11.64 13.33
N LEU A 327 13.46 -11.46 12.87
CA LEU A 327 12.69 -10.26 13.07
C LEU A 327 11.73 -10.40 14.24
N THR A 328 11.49 -9.32 14.99
CA THR A 328 10.58 -9.31 16.14
C THR A 328 9.15 -8.94 15.78
N GLY A 329 8.91 -8.32 14.63
CA GLY A 329 7.60 -7.93 14.17
C GLY A 329 7.64 -6.95 13.01
N PHE A 330 6.46 -6.50 12.62
CA PHE A 330 6.28 -5.35 11.73
C PHE A 330 6.20 -4.06 12.54
N ARG A 331 6.51 -2.95 11.92
CA ARG A 331 6.18 -1.62 12.46
C ARG A 331 4.66 -1.51 12.67
N PRO A 332 4.21 -0.66 13.63
CA PRO A 332 2.79 -0.44 13.88
C PRO A 332 2.01 -0.15 12.60
N ILE A 333 0.82 -0.74 12.47
CA ILE A 333 -0.02 -0.61 11.28
C ILE A 333 -0.33 0.86 10.92
N GLN A 334 -0.35 1.75 11.91
CA GLN A 334 -0.57 3.18 11.71
C GLN A 334 0.57 3.86 10.94
N GLU A 335 1.75 3.24 10.90
CA GLU A 335 2.95 3.73 10.19
C GLU A 335 3.13 3.03 8.83
N ALA A 336 2.38 1.96 8.57
CA ALA A 336 2.44 1.21 7.32
C ALA A 336 1.92 2.05 6.14
N ILE A 337 2.49 1.84 4.96
CA ILE A 337 2.03 2.53 3.75
C ILE A 337 0.63 2.06 3.37
N SER A 338 0.34 0.76 3.55
CA SER A 338 -0.95 0.13 3.28
C SER A 338 -1.27 -0.96 4.29
N CYS A 339 -2.43 -1.58 4.14
CA CYS A 339 -2.85 -2.72 4.94
C CYS A 339 -3.23 -3.89 4.02
N ALA A 340 -3.01 -5.11 4.50
CA ALA A 340 -3.68 -6.31 4.00
C ALA A 340 -4.87 -6.62 4.92
N GLY A 341 -5.87 -7.32 4.41
CA GLY A 341 -7.15 -7.53 5.11
C GLY A 341 -8.20 -6.53 4.67
N GLY A 342 -9.41 -6.66 5.18
CA GLY A 342 -10.56 -5.83 4.83
C GLY A 342 -11.82 -6.65 4.57
N VAL A 343 -12.78 -6.07 3.88
CA VAL A 343 -14.06 -6.74 3.57
C VAL A 343 -13.82 -7.86 2.56
N LYS A 344 -14.21 -9.07 2.96
CA LYS A 344 -13.97 -10.30 2.21
C LYS A 344 -14.74 -10.32 0.88
N ARG A 345 -14.13 -10.92 -0.14
CA ARG A 345 -14.75 -11.09 -1.46
C ARG A 345 -16.09 -11.81 -1.41
N GLU A 346 -16.20 -12.85 -0.57
CA GLU A 346 -17.34 -13.76 -0.50
C GLU A 346 -18.63 -13.06 -0.07
N VAL A 347 -18.52 -11.94 0.64
CA VAL A 347 -19.68 -11.16 1.13
C VAL A 347 -20.15 -10.10 0.14
N LEU A 348 -19.43 -9.96 -0.97
CA LEU A 348 -19.74 -9.01 -2.04
C LEU A 348 -20.26 -9.71 -3.30
N SER A 349 -21.07 -9.00 -4.08
CA SER A 349 -21.39 -9.37 -5.46
C SER A 349 -20.21 -9.05 -6.38
N GLU A 350 -20.31 -9.45 -7.65
CA GLU A 350 -19.35 -9.06 -8.70
C GLU A 350 -19.34 -7.54 -8.97
N GLN A 351 -20.39 -6.83 -8.57
CA GLN A 351 -20.53 -5.38 -8.67
C GLN A 351 -20.10 -4.64 -7.39
N LEU A 352 -19.39 -5.32 -6.47
CA LEU A 352 -18.95 -4.79 -5.18
C LEU A 352 -20.09 -4.34 -4.25
N GLN A 353 -21.30 -4.86 -4.46
CA GLN A 353 -22.46 -4.67 -3.61
C GLN A 353 -22.40 -5.61 -2.42
N LEU A 354 -22.69 -5.12 -1.21
CA LEU A 354 -22.73 -5.92 -0.01
C LEU A 354 -23.97 -6.84 -0.01
N LYS A 355 -23.77 -8.16 0.10
CA LYS A 355 -24.88 -9.13 0.04
C LYS A 355 -25.84 -9.02 1.22
N SER A 356 -25.35 -8.63 2.40
CA SER A 356 -26.16 -8.40 3.60
C SER A 356 -26.93 -7.09 3.53
N ASN A 357 -26.53 -6.13 2.68
CA ASN A 357 -27.23 -4.85 2.50
C ASN A 357 -27.14 -4.38 1.04
N PRO A 358 -28.18 -4.59 0.21
CA PRO A 358 -28.15 -4.31 -1.22
C PRO A 358 -28.09 -2.83 -1.59
N HIS A 359 -28.26 -1.91 -0.64
CA HIS A 359 -28.07 -0.47 -0.88
C HIS A 359 -26.61 -0.03 -0.79
N VAL A 360 -25.69 -0.91 -0.33
CA VAL A 360 -24.32 -0.56 0.01
C VAL A 360 -23.34 -1.21 -0.94
N PHE A 361 -22.42 -0.41 -1.45
CA PHE A 361 -21.30 -0.79 -2.32
C PHE A 361 -19.98 -0.40 -1.67
N LEU A 362 -18.92 -1.18 -1.90
CA LEU A 362 -17.64 -0.95 -1.26
C LEU A 362 -16.51 -0.84 -2.26
N CYS A 363 -15.50 0.01 -1.97
CA CYS A 363 -14.35 0.15 -2.86
C CYS A 363 -13.07 0.63 -2.14
N GLY A 364 -11.95 0.48 -2.81
CA GLY A 364 -10.65 0.93 -2.31
C GLY A 364 -10.01 -0.01 -1.30
N GLU A 365 -9.15 0.56 -0.45
CA GLU A 365 -8.37 -0.19 0.55
C GLU A 365 -9.20 -0.76 1.72
N MET A 366 -10.50 -0.55 1.77
CA MET A 366 -11.35 -1.26 2.74
C MET A 366 -11.70 -2.68 2.30
N LEU A 367 -11.47 -3.05 1.05
CA LEU A 367 -11.63 -4.41 0.52
C LEU A 367 -10.41 -5.26 0.87
N ASP A 368 -10.61 -6.58 1.04
CA ASP A 368 -9.53 -7.53 1.35
C ASP A 368 -8.68 -7.84 0.12
N TRP A 369 -7.73 -6.97 -0.16
CA TRP A 369 -6.68 -7.16 -1.15
C TRP A 369 -5.39 -6.45 -0.72
N ASP A 370 -4.26 -6.95 -1.22
CA ASP A 370 -2.93 -6.40 -0.95
C ASP A 370 -2.09 -6.29 -2.22
N ALA A 371 -1.24 -5.27 -2.28
CA ALA A 371 -0.32 -5.03 -3.38
C ALA A 371 0.97 -4.33 -2.89
N PRO A 372 2.10 -4.52 -3.59
CA PRO A 372 3.33 -3.80 -3.26
C PRO A 372 3.21 -2.30 -3.55
N THR A 373 4.17 -1.51 -3.04
CA THR A 373 4.33 -0.12 -3.49
C THR A 373 4.76 -0.07 -4.96
N GLY A 374 4.38 1.00 -5.66
CA GLY A 374 4.74 1.17 -7.06
C GLY A 374 3.62 1.67 -7.96
N GLY A 375 2.55 2.22 -7.37
CA GLY A 375 1.36 2.71 -8.09
C GLY A 375 0.20 1.71 -8.12
N TYR A 376 0.44 0.46 -7.71
CA TYR A 376 -0.58 -0.61 -7.71
C TYR A 376 -1.76 -0.30 -6.79
N LEU A 377 -1.49 0.22 -5.59
CA LEU A 377 -2.53 0.57 -4.61
C LEU A 377 -3.50 1.63 -5.15
N LEU A 378 -2.98 2.69 -5.78
CA LEU A 378 -3.82 3.74 -6.36
C LEU A 378 -4.61 3.24 -7.56
N THR A 379 -3.98 2.43 -8.44
CA THR A 379 -4.67 1.81 -9.57
C THR A 379 -5.85 0.97 -9.12
N ALA A 380 -5.70 0.13 -8.09
CA ALA A 380 -6.80 -0.67 -7.55
C ALA A 380 -7.88 0.21 -6.89
N CYS A 381 -7.50 1.27 -6.18
CA CYS A 381 -8.47 2.23 -5.64
C CYS A 381 -9.30 2.90 -6.74
N PHE A 382 -8.67 3.31 -7.83
CA PHE A 382 -9.36 3.90 -8.98
C PHE A 382 -10.29 2.88 -9.65
N ALA A 383 -9.77 1.70 -9.93
CA ALA A 383 -10.51 0.64 -10.61
C ALA A 383 -11.73 0.17 -9.80
N THR A 384 -11.55 -0.11 -8.51
CA THR A 384 -12.66 -0.55 -7.65
C THR A 384 -13.66 0.56 -7.35
N GLY A 385 -13.22 1.83 -7.27
CA GLY A 385 -14.11 2.99 -7.16
C GLY A 385 -15.07 3.11 -8.36
N ARG A 386 -14.53 2.94 -9.57
CA ARG A 386 -15.33 2.93 -10.81
C ARG A 386 -16.26 1.72 -10.87
N ALA A 387 -15.76 0.53 -10.51
CA ALA A 387 -16.56 -0.69 -10.50
C ALA A 387 -17.76 -0.59 -9.55
N ALA A 388 -17.54 -0.09 -8.32
CA ALA A 388 -18.62 0.12 -7.37
C ALA A 388 -19.68 1.13 -7.88
N ALA A 389 -19.22 2.20 -8.53
CA ALA A 389 -20.12 3.20 -9.13
C ALA A 389 -20.97 2.61 -10.27
N GLU A 390 -20.37 1.81 -11.16
CA GLU A 390 -21.12 1.10 -12.20
C GLU A 390 -22.11 0.09 -11.60
N GLY A 391 -21.73 -0.57 -10.49
CA GLY A 391 -22.64 -1.41 -9.72
C GLY A 391 -23.84 -0.64 -9.18
N VAL A 392 -23.64 0.56 -8.64
CA VAL A 392 -24.72 1.46 -8.21
C VAL A 392 -25.64 1.80 -9.37
N GLN A 393 -25.10 2.15 -10.56
CA GLN A 393 -25.90 2.47 -11.74
C GLN A 393 -26.79 1.29 -12.15
N GLN A 394 -26.21 0.07 -12.19
CA GLN A 394 -26.95 -1.15 -12.53
C GLN A 394 -28.06 -1.45 -11.51
N TYR A 395 -27.76 -1.31 -10.22
CA TYR A 395 -28.73 -1.51 -9.16
C TYR A 395 -29.91 -0.55 -9.24
N LEU A 396 -29.66 0.75 -9.47
CA LEU A 396 -30.70 1.76 -9.52
C LEU A 396 -31.58 1.65 -10.77
N VAL A 397 -31.06 1.12 -11.86
CA VAL A 397 -31.85 0.81 -13.07
C VAL A 397 -32.77 -0.39 -12.83
N GLN A 398 -32.31 -1.42 -12.12
CA GLN A 398 -33.10 -2.63 -11.81
C GLN A 398 -34.19 -2.37 -10.75
N ALA A 399 -34.02 -1.34 -9.91
CA ALA A 399 -34.97 -0.96 -8.87
C ALA A 399 -36.08 0.02 -9.36
N GLN A 400 -36.09 0.34 -10.65
CA GLN A 400 -37.15 1.10 -11.32
C GLN A 400 -38.24 0.18 -11.83
#